data_2658c5d4ae8a68e72b8e8094770f99d1
#
_entry.id   2658c5d4ae8a68e72b8e8094770f99d1
#
_cell.length_a   1.000
_cell.length_b   1.000
_cell.length_c   1.000
_cell.angle_alpha   90.00
_cell.angle_beta   90.00
_cell.angle_gamma   90.00
#
_symmetry.space_group_name_H-M   'P 1'
#
loop_
_entity.id
_entity.type
_entity.pdbx_description
1 polymer ?
#
loop_
_entity_poly.entity_id
_entity_poly.type
_entity_poly.pdbx_seq_one_letter_code
_entity_poly.pdbx_strand_id
1 'polypeptide(L)'
;MKKIFAILIITFLGAQCLAEPCTSGHNKEQIIGEEHLFPEKNAPCNKIIITNIRNIMCKNNVFKVEFHCKFWSENQKAGDKINFDIPEAIYTQEGTLIIPACSKIIGTLIKIEKQRFPNKNARVYLKFDCLLLPDGTTISMSAKPFTKDGALKEGPWMTAGKLTASTLGLGIAGAGAGVGFSFIPNPAKIGTGLAVGIPIGCSIGLITGLVTPGLKYHAKAGESVKIILCTDISIPKQTCK
;
A
#
# COMPACT_ATOMS: atom_id res chain seq x y z
N MET A 1 -34.33 14.66 26.20
CA MET A 1 -33.63 13.48 25.66
C MET A 1 -33.26 13.57 24.17
N LYS A 2 -33.69 14.61 23.40
CA LYS A 2 -33.33 14.78 21.96
C LYS A 2 -32.00 15.49 21.67
N LYS A 3 -31.33 16.06 22.67
CA LYS A 3 -30.10 16.86 22.48
C LYS A 3 -28.76 16.07 22.69
N ILE A 4 -28.82 14.88 23.23
CA ILE A 4 -27.62 14.06 23.50
C ILE A 4 -27.21 13.22 22.27
N PHE A 5 -28.17 12.90 21.40
CA PHE A 5 -27.88 12.11 20.18
C PHE A 5 -27.19 12.93 19.07
N ALA A 6 -27.28 14.25 19.12
CA ALA A 6 -26.67 15.12 18.11
C ALA A 6 -25.16 15.31 18.30
N ILE A 7 -24.64 15.12 19.54
CA ILE A 7 -23.23 15.38 19.85
C ILE A 7 -22.33 14.20 19.48
N LEU A 8 -22.87 12.98 19.43
CA LEU A 8 -22.08 11.78 19.10
C LEU A 8 -21.81 11.63 17.59
N ILE A 9 -22.55 12.31 16.73
CA ILE A 9 -22.38 12.25 15.26
C ILE A 9 -21.36 13.28 14.77
N ILE A 10 -21.14 14.36 15.51
CA ILE A 10 -20.25 15.47 15.06
C ILE A 10 -18.75 15.17 15.29
N THR A 11 -18.39 14.27 16.18
CA THR A 11 -16.99 13.93 16.44
C THR A 11 -16.37 12.94 15.45
N PHE A 12 -17.15 12.39 14.52
CA PHE A 12 -16.64 11.43 13.52
C PHE A 12 -16.33 12.05 12.14
N LEU A 13 -16.59 13.35 11.95
CA LEU A 13 -16.41 14.03 10.66
C LEU A 13 -15.17 14.94 10.56
N GLY A 14 -14.24 14.85 11.49
CA GLY A 14 -13.14 15.81 11.63
C GLY A 14 -11.74 15.30 11.34
N ALA A 15 -11.51 14.44 10.34
CA ALA A 15 -10.15 14.17 9.85
C ALA A 15 -10.14 13.74 8.38
N GLN A 16 -10.64 14.60 7.51
CA GLN A 16 -10.28 14.50 6.10
C GLN A 16 -9.00 15.29 5.88
N CYS A 17 -7.86 14.64 6.06
CA CYS A 17 -6.63 15.08 5.44
C CYS A 17 -6.84 15.11 3.94
N LEU A 18 -6.89 16.29 3.36
CA LEU A 18 -6.76 16.55 1.93
C LEU A 18 -5.42 16.01 1.46
N ALA A 19 -5.39 14.75 1.06
CA ALA A 19 -4.25 14.17 0.35
C ALA A 19 -4.60 14.27 -1.13
N GLU A 20 -3.89 15.11 -1.85
CA GLU A 20 -3.99 15.18 -3.30
C GLU A 20 -3.73 13.80 -3.90
N PRO A 21 -4.66 13.27 -4.72
CA PRO A 21 -4.41 12.04 -5.45
C PRO A 21 -3.33 12.31 -6.49
N CYS A 22 -2.37 11.39 -6.64
CA CYS A 22 -1.55 11.34 -7.83
C CYS A 22 -2.47 11.15 -9.03
N THR A 23 -2.79 12.22 -9.73
CA THR A 23 -3.50 12.14 -10.99
C THR A 23 -2.60 11.41 -11.97
N SER A 24 -3.02 10.24 -12.39
CA SER A 24 -2.44 9.59 -13.56
C SER A 24 -2.75 10.50 -14.74
N GLY A 25 -1.75 11.28 -15.14
CA GLY A 25 -1.88 12.13 -16.32
C GLY A 25 -2.14 11.23 -17.52
N HIS A 26 -3.33 11.34 -18.07
CA HIS A 26 -3.63 10.93 -19.43
C HIS A 26 -2.82 11.85 -20.35
N ASN A 27 -1.55 11.55 -20.55
CA ASN A 27 -0.78 12.16 -21.60
C ASN A 27 -0.98 11.37 -22.88
N LYS A 28 -1.79 11.96 -23.77
CA LYS A 28 -1.68 11.79 -25.21
C LYS A 28 -0.21 11.92 -25.57
N GLU A 29 0.23 11.01 -26.46
CA GLU A 29 1.52 11.10 -27.14
C GLU A 29 1.90 12.55 -27.43
N GLN A 30 2.91 13.02 -26.73
CA GLN A 30 3.74 14.13 -27.16
C GLN A 30 5.18 13.67 -27.12
N ILE A 31 5.69 13.53 -28.32
CA ILE A 31 7.06 13.32 -28.72
C ILE A 31 7.96 14.28 -27.95
N ILE A 32 8.89 13.67 -27.22
CA ILE A 32 10.25 14.12 -26.87
C ILE A 32 10.54 15.61 -27.16
N GLY A 33 10.43 16.38 -26.13
CA GLY A 33 11.10 17.65 -25.95
C GLY A 33 11.84 17.58 -24.62
N GLU A 34 13.13 17.82 -24.67
CA GLU A 34 14.05 17.84 -23.55
C GLU A 34 13.59 18.80 -22.44
N GLU A 35 14.05 18.46 -21.22
CA GLU A 35 14.15 19.29 -20.01
C GLU A 35 12.91 19.44 -19.13
N HIS A 36 13.14 19.10 -17.86
CA HIS A 36 12.35 19.36 -16.65
C HIS A 36 11.23 18.39 -16.27
N LEU A 37 11.55 17.09 -16.08
CA LEU A 37 10.59 16.12 -15.59
C LEU A 37 10.78 15.70 -14.13
N PHE A 38 11.63 16.36 -13.35
CA PHE A 38 11.82 15.99 -11.94
C PHE A 38 11.91 17.22 -11.03
N PRO A 39 10.99 17.40 -10.07
CA PRO A 39 11.23 18.30 -8.97
C PRO A 39 12.41 17.75 -8.15
N GLU A 40 13.44 18.56 -8.10
CA GLU A 40 14.68 18.37 -7.36
C GLU A 40 14.37 18.20 -5.87
N LYS A 41 14.32 16.96 -5.40
CA LYS A 41 14.45 16.68 -3.98
C LYS A 41 15.94 16.63 -3.74
N ASN A 42 16.49 17.67 -3.11
CA ASN A 42 17.90 17.91 -2.83
C ASN A 42 18.55 16.77 -2.01
N ALA A 43 18.85 15.67 -2.68
CA ALA A 43 19.84 14.70 -2.23
C ALA A 43 20.98 14.75 -3.27
N PRO A 44 22.24 14.88 -2.88
CA PRO A 44 23.34 14.91 -3.83
C PRO A 44 23.46 13.53 -4.48
N CYS A 45 22.80 13.35 -5.62
CA CYS A 45 23.06 12.21 -6.48
C CYS A 45 24.45 12.44 -7.09
N ASN A 46 25.43 11.67 -6.66
CA ASN A 46 26.78 11.72 -7.21
C ASN A 46 26.75 11.48 -8.72
N LYS A 47 27.44 12.32 -9.46
CA LYS A 47 27.57 12.19 -10.93
C LYS A 47 28.28 10.87 -11.24
N ILE A 48 27.60 9.98 -11.94
CA ILE A 48 28.07 8.63 -12.25
C ILE A 48 28.64 8.63 -13.67
N ILE A 49 29.84 8.10 -13.84
CA ILE A 49 30.48 7.90 -15.15
C ILE A 49 30.24 6.45 -15.57
N ILE A 50 29.60 6.28 -16.71
CA ILE A 50 29.33 4.96 -17.29
C ILE A 50 30.56 4.47 -18.06
N THR A 51 31.05 3.31 -17.74
CA THR A 51 32.07 2.58 -18.49
C THR A 51 31.42 1.46 -19.30
N ASN A 52 32.01 1.07 -20.43
CA ASN A 52 31.49 0.02 -21.32
C ASN A 52 31.44 -1.40 -20.71
N ILE A 53 31.86 -1.58 -19.49
CA ILE A 53 31.80 -2.86 -18.78
C ILE A 53 30.40 -2.97 -18.13
N ARG A 54 29.71 -4.06 -18.39
CA ARG A 54 28.36 -4.32 -17.89
C ARG A 54 28.38 -5.29 -16.71
N ASN A 55 27.60 -4.98 -15.70
CA ASN A 55 27.32 -5.91 -14.61
C ASN A 55 26.02 -6.65 -14.91
N ILE A 56 26.00 -7.95 -14.66
CA ILE A 56 24.78 -8.76 -14.83
C ILE A 56 24.17 -9.00 -13.47
N MET A 57 22.93 -8.62 -13.32
CA MET A 57 22.10 -8.98 -12.17
C MET A 57 21.22 -10.16 -12.58
N CYS A 58 21.46 -11.33 -11.97
CA CYS A 58 20.79 -12.57 -12.34
C CYS A 58 19.32 -12.57 -11.89
N LYS A 59 18.52 -13.34 -12.60
CA LYS A 59 17.14 -13.65 -12.19
C LYS A 59 17.09 -14.18 -10.75
N ASN A 60 15.95 -14.09 -10.13
CA ASN A 60 15.66 -14.45 -8.74
C ASN A 60 16.33 -13.56 -7.67
N ASN A 61 17.09 -12.54 -8.04
CA ASN A 61 17.53 -11.54 -7.09
C ASN A 61 16.34 -10.74 -6.56
N VAL A 62 16.34 -10.54 -5.24
CA VAL A 62 15.29 -9.84 -4.51
C VAL A 62 15.85 -8.55 -3.93
N PHE A 63 15.19 -7.43 -4.17
CA PHE A 63 15.55 -6.15 -3.58
C PHE A 63 14.32 -5.33 -3.22
N LYS A 64 14.53 -4.26 -2.46
CA LYS A 64 13.48 -3.35 -2.02
C LYS A 64 13.33 -2.18 -2.98
N VAL A 65 12.08 -1.78 -3.18
CA VAL A 65 11.69 -0.54 -3.85
C VAL A 65 10.62 0.15 -3.02
N GLU A 66 10.47 1.44 -3.15
CA GLU A 66 9.50 2.23 -2.39
C GLU A 66 8.52 2.92 -3.34
N PHE A 67 7.26 3.01 -2.93
CA PHE A 67 6.28 3.78 -3.67
C PHE A 67 6.68 5.26 -3.69
N HIS A 68 6.81 5.83 -4.87
CA HIS A 68 7.09 7.27 -5.02
C HIS A 68 5.94 8.14 -4.49
N CYS A 69 4.71 7.74 -4.79
CA CYS A 69 3.48 8.42 -4.38
C CYS A 69 2.56 7.48 -3.61
N LYS A 70 1.56 8.07 -2.93
CA LYS A 70 0.46 7.30 -2.34
C LYS A 70 -0.29 6.54 -3.43
N PHE A 71 -0.50 5.26 -3.19
CA PHE A 71 -1.22 4.37 -4.09
C PHE A 71 -2.56 3.94 -3.49
N TRP A 72 -3.63 4.04 -4.29
CA TRP A 72 -4.98 3.64 -3.92
C TRP A 72 -5.55 2.72 -4.99
N SER A 73 -5.78 1.47 -4.65
CA SER A 73 -6.26 0.46 -5.61
C SER A 73 -7.60 0.80 -6.27
N GLU A 74 -8.37 1.73 -5.70
CA GLU A 74 -9.67 2.16 -6.24
C GLU A 74 -9.54 3.14 -7.40
N ASN A 75 -8.49 3.97 -7.37
CA ASN A 75 -8.31 5.08 -8.30
C ASN A 75 -7.52 4.67 -9.55
N GLN A 76 -6.99 3.45 -9.57
CA GLN A 76 -6.12 2.96 -10.62
C GLN A 76 -6.82 1.94 -11.50
N LYS A 77 -6.35 1.82 -12.73
CA LYS A 77 -6.84 0.87 -13.75
C LYS A 77 -5.71 -0.01 -14.24
N ALA A 78 -6.06 -1.16 -14.80
CA ALA A 78 -5.09 -1.99 -15.49
C ALA A 78 -4.46 -1.20 -16.66
N GLY A 79 -3.14 -1.27 -16.79
CA GLY A 79 -2.34 -0.50 -17.74
C GLY A 79 -1.71 0.76 -17.17
N ASP A 80 -2.13 1.24 -15.98
CA ASP A 80 -1.53 2.42 -15.35
C ASP A 80 -0.08 2.16 -14.98
N LYS A 81 0.77 3.19 -15.16
CA LYS A 81 2.17 3.17 -14.78
C LYS A 81 2.35 3.74 -13.39
N ILE A 82 3.12 3.05 -12.56
CA ILE A 82 3.39 3.44 -11.18
C ILE A 82 4.89 3.57 -11.01
N ASN A 83 5.32 4.69 -10.41
CA ASN A 83 6.71 4.97 -10.16
C ASN A 83 7.12 4.49 -8.77
N PHE A 84 8.31 3.88 -8.70
CA PHE A 84 8.95 3.43 -7.49
C PHE A 84 10.35 4.01 -7.42
N ASP A 85 10.81 4.32 -6.22
CA ASP A 85 12.16 4.79 -5.96
C ASP A 85 13.01 3.65 -5.38
N ILE A 86 14.31 3.67 -5.67
CA ILE A 86 15.31 2.82 -5.01
C ILE A 86 16.03 3.70 -3.99
N PRO A 87 15.71 3.55 -2.68
CA PRO A 87 16.25 4.46 -1.65
C PRO A 87 17.74 4.23 -1.40
N GLU A 88 18.19 2.98 -1.51
CA GLU A 88 19.56 2.56 -1.18
C GLU A 88 20.24 1.93 -2.39
N ALA A 89 21.52 2.23 -2.55
CA ALA A 89 22.32 1.62 -3.61
C ALA A 89 22.42 0.09 -3.41
N ILE A 90 22.34 -0.64 -4.50
CA ILE A 90 22.41 -2.11 -4.49
C ILE A 90 23.81 -2.54 -4.95
N TYR A 91 24.47 -3.32 -4.11
CA TYR A 91 25.81 -3.86 -4.34
C TYR A 91 25.78 -5.37 -4.54
N THR A 92 26.81 -5.91 -5.23
CA THR A 92 27.12 -7.34 -5.21
C THR A 92 27.65 -7.74 -3.86
N GLN A 93 27.77 -9.05 -3.62
CA GLN A 93 28.49 -9.60 -2.44
C GLN A 93 29.96 -9.17 -2.40
N GLU A 94 30.55 -8.87 -3.55
CA GLU A 94 31.93 -8.41 -3.72
C GLU A 94 32.08 -6.87 -3.53
N GLY A 95 31.01 -6.18 -3.17
CA GLY A 95 31.01 -4.73 -2.96
C GLY A 95 30.93 -3.89 -4.25
N THR A 96 30.71 -4.51 -5.42
CA THR A 96 30.55 -3.76 -6.68
C THR A 96 29.17 -3.16 -6.75
N LEU A 97 29.10 -1.85 -7.04
CA LEU A 97 27.83 -1.14 -7.25
C LEU A 97 27.10 -1.67 -8.49
N ILE A 98 25.87 -2.12 -8.32
CA ILE A 98 25.00 -2.56 -9.41
C ILE A 98 24.00 -1.48 -9.76
N ILE A 99 23.14 -1.09 -8.80
CA ILE A 99 22.11 -0.07 -8.99
C ILE A 99 22.40 1.06 -8.02
N PRO A 100 22.61 2.28 -8.50
CA PRO A 100 22.83 3.43 -7.62
C PRO A 100 21.55 3.82 -6.89
N ALA A 101 21.71 4.45 -5.75
CA ALA A 101 20.62 5.13 -5.09
C ALA A 101 20.00 6.18 -6.02
N CYS A 102 18.78 6.63 -5.72
CA CYS A 102 18.01 7.57 -6.56
C CYS A 102 17.62 7.02 -7.95
N SER A 103 17.85 5.74 -8.23
CA SER A 103 17.27 5.09 -9.41
C SER A 103 15.77 4.93 -9.24
N LYS A 104 15.04 4.95 -10.35
CA LYS A 104 13.58 4.80 -10.36
C LYS A 104 13.18 3.56 -11.12
N ILE A 105 12.09 2.94 -10.71
CA ILE A 105 11.50 1.80 -11.41
C ILE A 105 10.09 2.17 -11.84
N ILE A 106 9.78 1.83 -13.06
CA ILE A 106 8.42 1.97 -13.60
C ILE A 106 7.78 0.59 -13.62
N GLY A 107 6.68 0.48 -12.88
CA GLY A 107 5.85 -0.71 -12.88
C GLY A 107 4.54 -0.46 -13.61
N THR A 108 4.07 -1.46 -14.35
CA THR A 108 2.77 -1.44 -15.01
C THR A 108 1.78 -2.28 -14.21
N LEU A 109 0.62 -1.72 -13.98
CA LEU A 109 -0.48 -2.39 -13.29
C LEU A 109 -1.16 -3.39 -14.23
N ILE A 110 -1.01 -4.69 -13.95
CA ILE A 110 -1.58 -5.74 -14.80
C ILE A 110 -3.06 -5.91 -14.51
N LYS A 111 -3.41 -6.02 -13.22
CA LYS A 111 -4.77 -6.34 -12.77
C LYS A 111 -4.99 -5.87 -11.35
N ILE A 112 -6.20 -5.42 -11.07
CA ILE A 112 -6.70 -5.19 -9.71
C ILE A 112 -7.88 -6.12 -9.46
N GLU A 113 -7.74 -6.99 -8.49
CA GLU A 113 -8.87 -7.73 -7.95
C GLU A 113 -9.42 -6.96 -6.76
N LYS A 114 -10.64 -6.45 -6.93
CA LYS A 114 -11.33 -5.72 -5.86
C LYS A 114 -11.62 -6.65 -4.68
N GLN A 115 -11.75 -6.06 -3.50
CA GLN A 115 -12.19 -6.80 -2.32
C GLN A 115 -13.54 -7.48 -2.58
N ARG A 116 -13.73 -8.67 -2.00
CA ARG A 116 -14.96 -9.46 -2.15
C ARG A 116 -15.45 -9.99 -0.81
N PHE A 117 -16.68 -10.43 -0.79
CA PHE A 117 -17.25 -11.23 0.27
C PHE A 117 -16.77 -12.68 0.21
N PRO A 118 -16.64 -13.43 1.28
CA PRO A 118 -16.48 -12.95 2.66
C PRO A 118 -15.01 -12.54 2.91
N ASN A 119 -14.79 -11.37 3.46
CA ASN A 119 -13.49 -10.84 3.98
C ASN A 119 -12.25 -11.09 3.07
N LYS A 120 -12.43 -11.10 1.74
CA LYS A 120 -11.33 -11.24 0.77
C LYS A 120 -10.76 -9.87 0.45
N ASN A 121 -9.49 -9.65 0.80
CA ASN A 121 -8.78 -8.40 0.54
C ASN A 121 -8.55 -8.19 -0.96
N ALA A 122 -8.48 -6.92 -1.35
CA ALA A 122 -8.06 -6.54 -2.70
C ALA A 122 -6.64 -7.03 -2.98
N ARG A 123 -6.38 -7.38 -4.25
CA ARG A 123 -5.07 -7.83 -4.73
C ARG A 123 -4.66 -6.99 -5.92
N VAL A 124 -3.42 -6.53 -5.92
CA VAL A 124 -2.85 -5.71 -6.97
C VAL A 124 -1.69 -6.45 -7.61
N TYR A 125 -1.80 -6.72 -8.89
CA TYR A 125 -0.79 -7.40 -9.69
C TYR A 125 0.00 -6.36 -10.47
N LEU A 126 1.30 -6.28 -10.20
CA LEU A 126 2.23 -5.36 -10.82
C LEU A 126 3.31 -6.13 -11.57
N LYS A 127 3.74 -5.56 -12.68
CA LYS A 127 4.94 -5.97 -13.41
C LYS A 127 5.86 -4.76 -13.50
N PHE A 128 7.10 -4.95 -13.16
CA PHE A 128 8.11 -3.90 -13.26
C PHE A 128 8.84 -4.08 -14.59
N ASP A 129 8.72 -3.07 -15.45
CA ASP A 129 9.15 -3.18 -16.85
C ASP A 129 10.44 -2.44 -17.13
N CYS A 130 10.74 -1.41 -16.34
CA CYS A 130 11.79 -0.46 -16.66
C CYS A 130 12.51 0.05 -15.40
N LEU A 131 13.84 0.07 -15.47
CA LEU A 131 14.71 0.71 -14.50
C LEU A 131 15.33 1.96 -15.13
N LEU A 132 15.13 3.10 -14.52
CA LEU A 132 15.69 4.38 -14.90
C LEU A 132 16.81 4.74 -13.91
N LEU A 133 18.03 4.83 -14.40
CA LEU A 133 19.19 5.22 -13.60
C LEU A 133 19.26 6.75 -13.45
N PRO A 134 20.00 7.28 -12.46
CA PRO A 134 20.12 8.72 -12.24
C PRO A 134 20.78 9.49 -13.39
N ASP A 135 21.51 8.79 -14.27
CA ASP A 135 22.12 9.35 -15.48
C ASP A 135 21.15 9.44 -16.68
N GLY A 136 19.89 9.04 -16.49
CA GLY A 136 18.89 8.98 -17.54
C GLY A 136 18.88 7.69 -18.34
N THR A 137 19.82 6.77 -18.10
CA THR A 137 19.86 5.49 -18.81
C THR A 137 18.66 4.62 -18.42
N THR A 138 17.94 4.16 -19.43
CA THR A 138 16.77 3.30 -19.27
C THR A 138 17.13 1.86 -19.57
N ILE A 139 16.83 0.95 -18.64
CA ILE A 139 17.13 -0.47 -18.75
C ILE A 139 15.81 -1.24 -18.69
N SER A 140 15.56 -2.04 -19.74
CA SER A 140 14.41 -2.94 -19.73
C SER A 140 14.62 -4.05 -18.69
N MET A 141 13.61 -4.30 -17.87
CA MET A 141 13.64 -5.33 -16.84
C MET A 141 12.30 -6.07 -16.79
N SER A 142 12.32 -7.25 -16.20
CA SER A 142 11.08 -7.94 -15.86
C SER A 142 11.17 -8.40 -14.42
N ALA A 143 10.34 -7.82 -13.57
CA ALA A 143 10.24 -8.20 -12.17
C ALA A 143 8.78 -8.18 -11.71
N LYS A 144 8.54 -8.84 -10.59
CA LYS A 144 7.21 -8.91 -9.95
C LYS A 144 7.33 -8.75 -8.44
N PRO A 145 6.26 -8.42 -7.72
CA PRO A 145 6.28 -8.41 -6.27
C PRO A 145 6.70 -9.77 -5.70
N PHE A 146 7.62 -9.74 -4.73
CA PHE A 146 8.07 -10.95 -4.02
C PHE A 146 7.07 -11.33 -2.93
N THR A 147 5.94 -11.84 -3.37
CA THR A 147 4.88 -12.36 -2.51
C THR A 147 4.48 -13.75 -2.99
N LYS A 148 3.87 -14.54 -2.09
CA LYS A 148 3.47 -15.92 -2.42
C LYS A 148 2.59 -16.00 -3.67
N ASP A 149 1.72 -15.01 -3.84
CA ASP A 149 0.74 -14.97 -4.94
C ASP A 149 1.19 -14.01 -6.09
N GLY A 150 2.36 -13.39 -6.00
CA GLY A 150 2.82 -12.35 -6.93
C GLY A 150 1.97 -11.08 -6.92
N ALA A 151 1.11 -10.91 -5.92
CA ALA A 151 0.22 -9.77 -5.77
C ALA A 151 0.49 -9.01 -4.48
N LEU A 152 0.34 -7.71 -4.52
CA LEU A 152 0.30 -6.88 -3.33
C LEU A 152 -1.10 -6.93 -2.71
N LYS A 153 -1.16 -7.05 -1.41
CA LYS A 153 -2.39 -7.09 -0.61
C LYS A 153 -2.13 -6.57 0.79
N GLU A 154 -3.18 -6.08 1.44
CA GLU A 154 -3.09 -5.72 2.85
C GLU A 154 -2.63 -6.89 3.70
N GLY A 155 -1.76 -6.59 4.66
CA GLY A 155 -1.20 -7.58 5.55
C GLY A 155 -2.25 -8.22 6.49
N PRO A 156 -1.94 -9.39 7.08
CA PRO A 156 -2.85 -10.09 7.97
C PRO A 156 -3.21 -9.27 9.22
N TRP A 157 -2.32 -8.42 9.70
CA TRP A 157 -2.54 -7.54 10.85
C TRP A 157 -3.62 -6.49 10.59
N MET A 158 -3.70 -5.93 9.39
CA MET A 158 -4.75 -4.97 9.02
C MET A 158 -6.11 -5.66 8.98
N THR A 159 -6.17 -6.90 8.49
CA THR A 159 -7.40 -7.71 8.50
C THR A 159 -7.81 -8.06 9.93
N ALA A 160 -6.85 -8.45 10.77
CA ALA A 160 -7.11 -8.71 12.20
C ALA A 160 -7.58 -7.43 12.90
N GLY A 161 -6.95 -6.28 12.62
CA GLY A 161 -7.38 -4.99 13.15
C GLY A 161 -8.83 -4.63 12.80
N LYS A 162 -9.23 -4.88 11.55
CA LYS A 162 -10.63 -4.72 11.12
C LYS A 162 -11.60 -5.59 11.94
N LEU A 163 -11.27 -6.88 12.10
CA LEU A 163 -12.10 -7.81 12.87
C LEU A 163 -12.18 -7.38 14.33
N THR A 164 -11.06 -7.02 14.93
CA THR A 164 -11.01 -6.53 16.32
C THR A 164 -11.84 -5.27 16.50
N ALA A 165 -11.70 -4.29 15.59
CA ALA A 165 -12.44 -3.04 15.65
C ALA A 165 -13.96 -3.27 15.53
N SER A 166 -14.41 -4.15 14.62
CA SER A 166 -15.83 -4.48 14.49
C SER A 166 -16.38 -5.22 15.72
N THR A 167 -15.60 -6.15 16.27
CA THR A 167 -16.00 -6.93 17.46
C THR A 167 -16.09 -6.04 18.69
N LEU A 168 -15.07 -5.19 18.95
CA LEU A 168 -15.07 -4.28 20.09
C LEU A 168 -16.11 -3.18 19.93
N GLY A 169 -16.26 -2.61 18.75
CA GLY A 169 -17.22 -1.54 18.48
C GLY A 169 -18.67 -2.00 18.76
N LEU A 170 -19.05 -3.16 18.23
CA LEU A 170 -20.39 -3.72 18.49
C LEU A 170 -20.52 -4.33 19.89
N GLY A 171 -19.42 -4.79 20.51
CA GLY A 171 -19.41 -5.19 21.91
C GLY A 171 -19.75 -4.03 22.85
N ILE A 172 -19.16 -2.86 22.62
CA ILE A 172 -19.46 -1.62 23.38
C ILE A 172 -20.91 -1.19 23.14
N ALA A 173 -21.37 -1.23 21.87
CA ALA A 173 -22.78 -0.91 21.57
C ALA A 173 -23.74 -1.90 22.23
N GLY A 174 -23.42 -3.19 22.25
CA GLY A 174 -24.20 -4.23 22.95
C GLY A 174 -24.24 -4.02 24.46
N ALA A 175 -23.12 -3.60 25.06
CA ALA A 175 -23.05 -3.23 26.47
C ALA A 175 -24.01 -2.03 26.76
N GLY A 176 -23.96 -0.99 25.96
CA GLY A 176 -24.83 0.16 26.10
C GLY A 176 -26.31 -0.17 25.99
N ALA A 177 -26.66 -0.99 24.98
CA ALA A 177 -28.04 -1.48 24.83
C ALA A 177 -28.46 -2.37 26.01
N GLY A 178 -27.59 -3.29 26.44
CA GLY A 178 -27.85 -4.17 27.58
C GLY A 178 -28.10 -3.42 28.87
N VAL A 179 -27.31 -2.37 29.13
CA VAL A 179 -27.55 -1.47 30.27
C VAL A 179 -28.89 -0.74 30.10
N GLY A 180 -29.17 -0.19 28.92
CA GLY A 180 -30.44 0.50 28.65
C GLY A 180 -31.66 -0.36 28.92
N PHE A 181 -31.65 -1.60 28.45
CA PHE A 181 -32.74 -2.55 28.70
C PHE A 181 -32.82 -3.01 30.17
N SER A 182 -31.74 -3.00 30.93
CA SER A 182 -31.70 -3.42 32.33
C SER A 182 -32.47 -2.47 33.26
N PHE A 183 -32.82 -1.26 32.81
CA PHE A 183 -33.65 -0.29 33.55
C PHE A 183 -35.15 -0.52 33.39
N ILE A 184 -35.57 -1.41 32.48
CA ILE A 184 -36.99 -1.67 32.23
C ILE A 184 -37.64 -2.46 33.41
N PRO A 185 -37.01 -3.52 33.94
CA PRO A 185 -37.50 -4.17 35.14
C PRO A 185 -37.11 -3.40 36.40
N ASN A 186 -38.02 -3.34 37.37
CA ASN A 186 -37.77 -2.72 38.66
C ASN A 186 -37.65 -3.83 39.75
N PRO A 187 -36.48 -3.98 40.43
CA PRO A 187 -35.29 -3.16 40.41
C PRO A 187 -34.37 -3.42 39.17
N ALA A 188 -33.68 -2.40 38.73
CA ALA A 188 -32.75 -2.45 37.61
C ALA A 188 -31.59 -3.44 37.88
N LYS A 189 -31.34 -4.36 36.93
CA LYS A 189 -30.26 -5.35 37.00
C LYS A 189 -29.18 -5.09 35.98
N ILE A 190 -28.39 -4.02 36.18
CA ILE A 190 -27.35 -3.56 35.27
C ILE A 190 -26.32 -4.66 34.97
N GLY A 191 -25.91 -5.42 35.97
CA GLY A 191 -24.96 -6.54 35.80
C GLY A 191 -25.48 -7.60 34.81
N THR A 192 -26.77 -7.95 34.87
CA THR A 192 -27.38 -8.91 33.94
C THR A 192 -27.42 -8.32 32.52
N GLY A 193 -27.73 -7.03 32.36
CA GLY A 193 -27.74 -6.34 31.06
C GLY A 193 -26.36 -6.36 30.39
N LEU A 194 -25.30 -6.07 31.16
CA LEU A 194 -23.91 -6.14 30.68
C LEU A 194 -23.51 -7.59 30.33
N ALA A 195 -23.82 -8.55 31.21
CA ALA A 195 -23.44 -9.96 31.01
C ALA A 195 -24.05 -10.57 29.73
N VAL A 196 -25.20 -10.09 29.30
CA VAL A 196 -25.87 -10.54 28.07
C VAL A 196 -25.53 -9.65 26.89
N GLY A 197 -25.53 -8.34 27.08
CA GLY A 197 -25.33 -7.36 25.99
C GLY A 197 -23.93 -7.41 25.36
N ILE A 198 -22.87 -7.58 26.17
CA ILE A 198 -21.50 -7.64 25.65
C ILE A 198 -21.27 -8.87 24.76
N PRO A 199 -21.57 -10.12 25.20
CA PRO A 199 -21.38 -11.30 24.36
C PRO A 199 -22.17 -11.26 23.05
N ILE A 200 -23.42 -10.80 23.11
CA ILE A 200 -24.27 -10.67 21.92
C ILE A 200 -23.68 -9.65 20.97
N GLY A 201 -23.30 -8.47 21.45
CA GLY A 201 -22.68 -7.42 20.64
C GLY A 201 -21.35 -7.86 20.01
N CYS A 202 -20.48 -8.53 20.78
CA CYS A 202 -19.25 -9.10 20.28
C CYS A 202 -19.49 -10.17 19.21
N SER A 203 -20.45 -11.06 19.41
CA SER A 203 -20.78 -12.11 18.44
C SER A 203 -21.29 -11.52 17.13
N ILE A 204 -22.19 -10.56 17.19
CA ILE A 204 -22.67 -9.83 16.01
C ILE A 204 -21.51 -9.08 15.33
N GLY A 205 -20.63 -8.45 16.11
CA GLY A 205 -19.46 -7.74 15.61
C GLY A 205 -18.49 -8.64 14.86
N LEU A 206 -18.23 -9.83 15.40
CA LEU A 206 -17.37 -10.81 14.76
C LEU A 206 -18.00 -11.33 13.45
N ILE A 207 -19.26 -11.70 13.48
CA ILE A 207 -19.99 -12.17 12.29
C ILE A 207 -19.99 -11.07 11.21
N THR A 208 -20.31 -9.84 11.58
CA THR A 208 -20.32 -8.69 10.67
C THR A 208 -18.94 -8.46 10.08
N GLY A 209 -17.87 -8.50 10.89
CA GLY A 209 -16.50 -8.36 10.43
C GLY A 209 -16.07 -9.45 9.44
N LEU A 210 -16.52 -10.69 9.64
CA LEU A 210 -16.22 -11.82 8.75
C LEU A 210 -17.02 -11.76 7.44
N VAL A 211 -18.30 -11.39 7.51
CA VAL A 211 -19.20 -11.36 6.34
C VAL A 211 -18.98 -10.11 5.48
N THR A 212 -18.46 -9.02 6.03
CA THR A 212 -18.19 -7.80 5.23
C THR A 212 -17.08 -8.04 4.18
N PRO A 213 -17.02 -7.23 3.09
CA PRO A 213 -15.94 -7.30 2.12
C PRO A 213 -14.58 -7.04 2.78
N GLY A 214 -13.54 -7.64 2.23
CA GLY A 214 -12.16 -7.44 2.69
C GLY A 214 -11.68 -5.99 2.60
N LEU A 215 -10.42 -5.77 2.92
CA LEU A 215 -9.77 -4.47 2.85
C LEU A 215 -9.37 -4.13 1.42
N LYS A 216 -9.38 -2.85 1.09
CA LYS A 216 -8.81 -2.27 -0.12
C LYS A 216 -7.29 -2.18 0.08
N TYR A 217 -6.52 -2.26 -1.00
CA TYR A 217 -5.09 -2.09 -0.90
C TYR A 217 -4.71 -0.63 -1.02
N HIS A 218 -3.95 -0.14 -0.06
CA HIS A 218 -3.39 1.21 -0.04
C HIS A 218 -1.91 1.12 0.30
N ALA A 219 -1.09 1.91 -0.37
CA ALA A 219 0.30 2.10 0.00
C ALA A 219 0.59 3.59 0.22
N LYS A 220 1.43 3.87 1.21
CA LYS A 220 1.90 5.22 1.48
C LYS A 220 3.11 5.53 0.60
N ALA A 221 3.35 6.82 0.35
CA ALA A 221 4.63 7.24 -0.22
C ALA A 221 5.77 6.80 0.71
N GLY A 222 6.85 6.23 0.15
CA GLY A 222 7.95 5.65 0.92
C GLY A 222 7.67 4.26 1.50
N GLU A 223 6.50 3.67 1.24
CA GLU A 223 6.23 2.29 1.68
C GLU A 223 7.03 1.30 0.82
N SER A 224 7.81 0.44 1.48
CA SER A 224 8.72 -0.46 0.80
C SER A 224 8.04 -1.75 0.37
N VAL A 225 8.35 -2.18 -0.85
CA VAL A 225 7.93 -3.45 -1.43
C VAL A 225 9.16 -4.24 -1.87
N LYS A 226 9.20 -5.52 -1.57
CA LYS A 226 10.21 -6.43 -2.11
C LYS A 226 9.77 -6.90 -3.49
N ILE A 227 10.70 -6.85 -4.44
CA ILE A 227 10.48 -7.35 -5.81
C ILE A 227 11.52 -8.41 -6.14
N ILE A 228 11.16 -9.31 -7.04
CA ILE A 228 12.02 -10.39 -7.55
C ILE A 228 12.16 -10.28 -9.05
N LEU A 229 13.41 -10.36 -9.54
CA LEU A 229 13.71 -10.38 -10.96
C LEU A 229 13.24 -11.69 -11.61
N CYS A 230 12.56 -11.58 -12.73
CA CYS A 230 12.14 -12.71 -13.56
C CYS A 230 13.12 -13.04 -14.67
N THR A 231 13.96 -12.07 -15.07
CA THR A 231 14.98 -12.19 -16.13
C THR A 231 16.27 -11.55 -15.67
N ASP A 232 17.38 -11.98 -16.26
CA ASP A 232 18.68 -11.35 -16.06
C ASP A 232 18.63 -9.94 -16.66
N ILE A 233 19.25 -8.99 -15.97
CA ILE A 233 19.39 -7.62 -16.44
C ILE A 233 20.87 -7.26 -16.55
N SER A 234 21.24 -6.59 -17.65
CA SER A 234 22.59 -6.11 -17.90
C SER A 234 22.64 -4.61 -17.64
N ILE A 235 23.37 -4.21 -16.62
CA ILE A 235 23.49 -2.83 -16.17
C ILE A 235 24.88 -2.31 -16.52
N PRO A 236 25.00 -1.14 -17.15
CA PRO A 236 26.30 -0.53 -17.40
C PRO A 236 27.08 -0.38 -16.09
N LYS A 237 28.36 -0.68 -16.09
CA LYS A 237 29.19 -0.48 -14.90
C LYS A 237 29.29 1.00 -14.59
N GLN A 238 28.93 1.35 -13.38
CA GLN A 238 28.94 2.72 -12.91
C GLN A 238 30.16 2.92 -12.00
N THR A 239 30.89 3.97 -12.24
CA THR A 239 32.02 4.38 -11.40
C THR A 239 31.62 5.66 -10.67
N CYS A 240 31.50 5.60 -9.35
CA CYS A 240 31.39 6.81 -8.54
C CYS A 240 32.72 7.58 -8.63
N LYS A 241 32.68 8.85 -8.98
CA LYS A 241 33.80 9.76 -8.94
C LYS A 241 33.71 10.67 -7.72
#